data_f6d04ef94eb66b327016959e92f8e5d6
#
_entry.id   f6d04ef94eb66b327016959e92f8e5d6
#
_cell.length_a   1.000
_cell.length_b   1.000
_cell.length_c   1.000
_cell.angle_alpha   90.00
_cell.angle_beta   90.00
_cell.angle_gamma   90.00
#
_symmetry.space_group_name_H-M   'P 1'
#
loop_
_entity.id
_entity.type
_entity.pdbx_description
1 polymer ?
#
loop_
_entity_poly.entity_id
_entity_poly.type
_entity_poly.pdbx_seq_one_letter_code
_entity_poly.pdbx_strand_id
1 'polypeptide(L)'
;ANWFDDRWNDRFCLDITEELTKIIDESWAGEKEILPYYIYLKTAYHLSQDARNGIKEFTLSPEFKRELFDFQQTAVKIAAKNLNNDKRNGAMIGDVVGLGKTITACAIAKIYEMTFASSTLIICPANLQDMWRKYVAKYDLKADIMSMAKPIDVDSARYYRLIIVDESHNLRNSSGKRYQNIRALIEHQDSKVLLLTATPYNKDFSDLSNQLRLFISEDQDLGIRPEEYIRSLGEEREFQRQHSDIHMRSIKAFEKSPYADDWNELMKLFLVRRTRTFIKENYAKVDDETGRKYLQFNDGSKSYFPERLPRAVKFKTEQGDQYSRLYSEEMIALMEELKLPRYGLIHFYDETKATNIQLHERQIVENLSRAGQRMMGFCKSTFFKRIDSSGFAFLLTVYRHILRN
;
A
#
# COMPACT_ATOMS: atom_id res chain seq x y z
N ALA A 1 0.82 33.98 26.27
CA ALA A 1 -0.38 34.31 27.06
C ALA A 1 -1.61 34.35 26.17
N ASN A 2 -1.60 35.20 25.14
CA ASN A 2 -2.80 35.40 24.27
C ASN A 2 -3.28 34.13 23.56
N TRP A 3 -2.37 33.24 23.11
CA TRP A 3 -2.75 31.98 22.47
C TRP A 3 -3.50 31.03 23.40
N PHE A 4 -3.11 30.98 24.67
CA PHE A 4 -3.78 30.15 25.67
C PHE A 4 -5.15 30.73 26.03
N ASP A 5 -5.23 32.05 26.21
CA ASP A 5 -6.46 32.74 26.55
C ASP A 5 -7.51 32.63 25.43
N ASP A 6 -7.07 32.75 24.16
CA ASP A 6 -7.93 32.57 22.97
C ASP A 6 -8.49 31.14 22.89
N ARG A 7 -7.70 30.12 23.24
CA ARG A 7 -8.14 28.72 23.22
C ARG A 7 -8.97 28.35 24.44
N TRP A 8 -8.64 28.91 25.59
CA TRP A 8 -9.39 28.66 26.83
C TRP A 8 -10.80 29.22 26.79
N ASN A 9 -10.99 30.35 26.13
CA ASN A 9 -12.28 31.03 25.99
C ASN A 9 -13.01 30.67 24.67
N ASP A 10 -12.54 29.70 23.93
CA ASP A 10 -13.19 29.25 22.70
C ASP A 10 -14.54 28.57 23.05
N ARG A 11 -15.62 28.98 22.34
CA ARG A 11 -16.96 28.41 22.51
C ARG A 11 -17.06 26.90 22.28
N PHE A 12 -16.03 26.29 21.72
CA PHE A 12 -15.91 24.84 21.52
C PHE A 12 -15.07 24.15 22.61
N CYS A 13 -14.51 24.89 23.57
CA CYS A 13 -13.91 24.32 24.76
C CYS A 13 -15.03 23.94 25.73
N LEU A 14 -15.09 22.66 26.08
CA LEU A 14 -15.93 22.17 27.14
C LEU A 14 -15.16 22.35 28.45
N ASP A 15 -15.80 23.04 29.42
CA ASP A 15 -15.30 23.05 30.78
C ASP A 15 -15.59 21.68 31.42
N ILE A 16 -14.54 20.90 31.60
CA ILE A 16 -14.61 19.58 32.23
C ILE A 16 -13.99 19.60 33.64
N THR A 17 -13.84 20.79 34.25
CA THR A 17 -13.16 20.96 35.53
C THR A 17 -13.82 20.15 36.62
N GLU A 18 -15.16 20.17 36.71
CA GLU A 18 -15.90 19.42 37.71
C GLU A 18 -15.77 17.91 37.55
N GLU A 19 -15.87 17.40 36.31
CA GLU A 19 -15.69 15.97 35.99
C GLU A 19 -14.25 15.52 36.26
N LEU A 20 -13.28 16.34 35.91
CA LEU A 20 -11.85 16.05 36.16
C LEU A 20 -11.56 16.08 37.67
N THR A 21 -12.08 17.06 38.41
CA THR A 21 -11.91 17.15 39.86
C THR A 21 -12.52 15.93 40.53
N LYS A 22 -13.73 15.53 40.14
CA LYS A 22 -14.39 14.33 40.65
C LYS A 22 -13.58 13.05 40.37
N ILE A 23 -13.06 12.91 39.16
CA ILE A 23 -12.20 11.77 38.77
C ILE A 23 -10.90 11.74 39.58
N ILE A 24 -10.33 12.92 39.86
CA ILE A 24 -9.10 13.04 40.67
C ILE A 24 -9.40 12.72 42.13
N ASP A 25 -10.48 13.25 42.69
CA ASP A 25 -10.88 13.05 44.09
C ASP A 25 -11.31 11.59 44.36
N GLU A 26 -11.99 10.95 43.40
CA GLU A 26 -12.35 9.53 43.48
C GLU A 26 -11.20 8.60 43.09
N SER A 27 -10.07 9.13 42.60
CA SER A 27 -8.92 8.35 42.17
C SER A 27 -7.90 8.22 43.29
N TRP A 28 -7.18 7.11 43.26
CA TRP A 28 -6.01 6.87 44.12
C TRP A 28 -4.91 7.96 44.03
N ALA A 29 -5.00 8.88 43.06
CA ALA A 29 -4.03 9.96 42.86
C ALA A 29 -4.26 11.18 43.80
N GLY A 30 -5.45 11.31 44.42
CA GLY A 30 -5.77 12.44 45.31
C GLY A 30 -5.23 12.35 46.73
N GLU A 31 -4.93 11.16 47.25
CA GLU A 31 -4.61 10.97 48.69
C GLU A 31 -3.18 10.52 48.99
N LYS A 32 -2.33 10.22 48.00
CA LYS A 32 -0.97 9.73 48.20
C LYS A 32 0.02 10.40 47.26
N GLU A 33 1.19 10.72 47.76
CA GLU A 33 2.34 11.11 46.88
C GLU A 33 2.68 9.96 45.96
N ILE A 34 2.28 10.09 44.69
CA ILE A 34 2.53 9.10 43.66
C ILE A 34 3.57 9.68 42.73
N LEU A 35 4.60 8.86 42.41
CA LEU A 35 5.63 9.25 41.46
C LEU A 35 4.97 9.64 40.13
N PRO A 36 5.34 10.78 39.52
CA PRO A 36 4.79 11.26 38.25
C PRO A 36 4.74 10.21 37.13
N TYR A 37 5.67 9.27 37.18
CA TYR A 37 5.73 8.13 36.24
C TYR A 37 4.46 7.25 36.29
N TYR A 38 3.91 6.98 37.47
CA TYR A 38 2.69 6.17 37.59
C TYR A 38 1.44 6.93 37.13
N ILE A 39 1.42 8.26 37.33
CA ILE A 39 0.36 9.11 36.79
C ILE A 39 0.42 9.08 35.26
N TYR A 40 1.62 9.21 34.69
CA TYR A 40 1.85 9.09 33.25
C TYR A 40 1.40 7.72 32.70
N LEU A 41 1.77 6.63 33.36
CA LEU A 41 1.35 5.28 32.97
C LEU A 41 -0.17 5.11 33.02
N LYS A 42 -0.83 5.62 34.06
CA LYS A 42 -2.29 5.55 34.18
C LYS A 42 -2.99 6.40 33.12
N THR A 43 -2.49 7.59 32.86
CA THR A 43 -2.99 8.46 31.78
C THR A 43 -2.81 7.77 30.43
N ALA A 44 -1.64 7.24 30.14
CA ALA A 44 -1.38 6.45 28.91
C ALA A 44 -2.30 5.21 28.82
N TYR A 45 -2.56 4.54 29.95
CA TYR A 45 -3.49 3.41 30.02
C TYR A 45 -4.92 3.85 29.66
N HIS A 46 -5.42 4.95 30.22
CA HIS A 46 -6.77 5.47 29.92
C HIS A 46 -6.86 5.99 28.49
N LEU A 47 -5.88 6.73 27.99
CA LEU A 47 -5.84 7.17 26.59
C LEU A 47 -5.78 5.99 25.61
N SER A 48 -5.17 4.87 26.02
CA SER A 48 -5.15 3.64 25.22
C SER A 48 -6.43 2.79 25.39
N GLN A 49 -7.31 3.14 26.31
CA GLN A 49 -8.47 2.31 26.67
C GLN A 49 -9.46 2.19 25.51
N ASP A 50 -9.72 3.28 24.77
CA ASP A 50 -10.56 3.24 23.58
C ASP A 50 -9.93 2.37 22.49
N ALA A 51 -8.62 2.47 22.30
CA ALA A 51 -7.88 1.58 21.42
C ALA A 51 -8.01 0.11 21.85
N ARG A 52 -8.00 -0.17 23.15
CA ARG A 52 -8.11 -1.53 23.72
C ARG A 52 -9.52 -2.07 23.72
N ASN A 53 -10.53 -1.22 23.96
CA ASN A 53 -11.93 -1.62 23.95
C ASN A 53 -12.39 -1.98 22.54
N GLY A 54 -12.06 -1.17 21.53
CA GLY A 54 -12.32 -1.51 20.12
C GLY A 54 -11.57 -2.76 19.64
N ILE A 55 -10.46 -3.14 20.29
CA ILE A 55 -9.75 -4.40 20.01
C ILE A 55 -10.51 -5.64 20.55
N LYS A 56 -11.34 -5.47 21.61
CA LYS A 56 -12.11 -6.57 22.18
C LYS A 56 -13.37 -6.93 21.38
N GLU A 57 -13.87 -6.01 20.56
CA GLU A 57 -15.11 -6.21 19.79
C GLU A 57 -14.97 -7.27 18.69
N PHE A 58 -13.77 -7.48 18.15
CA PHE A 58 -13.54 -8.43 17.08
C PHE A 58 -12.92 -9.73 17.59
N THR A 59 -13.68 -10.80 17.48
CA THR A 59 -13.21 -12.13 17.90
C THR A 59 -12.61 -12.87 16.70
N LEU A 60 -11.34 -13.23 16.81
CA LEU A 60 -10.71 -14.15 15.86
C LEU A 60 -11.30 -15.56 16.00
N SER A 61 -11.52 -16.23 14.87
CA SER A 61 -11.88 -17.64 14.90
C SER A 61 -10.78 -18.49 15.55
N PRO A 62 -11.11 -19.65 16.15
CA PRO A 62 -10.12 -20.51 16.81
C PRO A 62 -8.97 -20.94 15.88
N GLU A 63 -9.26 -21.09 14.58
CA GLU A 63 -8.28 -21.43 13.56
C GLU A 63 -7.22 -20.33 13.40
N PHE A 64 -7.64 -19.08 13.20
CA PHE A 64 -6.71 -17.97 13.11
C PHE A 64 -6.00 -17.66 14.42
N LYS A 65 -6.62 -17.91 15.58
CA LYS A 65 -5.91 -17.79 16.87
C LYS A 65 -4.74 -18.75 16.98
N ARG A 66 -4.82 -19.92 16.39
CA ARG A 66 -3.73 -20.92 16.41
C ARG A 66 -2.64 -20.62 15.38
N GLU A 67 -3.03 -20.21 14.17
CA GLU A 67 -2.09 -20.03 13.06
C GLU A 67 -1.41 -18.65 13.03
N LEU A 68 -1.98 -17.62 13.67
CA LEU A 68 -1.42 -16.29 13.68
C LEU A 68 -0.50 -16.08 14.88
N PHE A 69 0.66 -15.50 14.64
CA PHE A 69 1.50 -14.96 15.70
C PHE A 69 0.82 -13.78 16.42
N ASP A 70 1.18 -13.49 17.64
CA ASP A 70 0.59 -12.41 18.46
C ASP A 70 0.65 -11.05 17.75
N PHE A 71 1.76 -10.75 17.09
CA PHE A 71 1.87 -9.51 16.33
C PHE A 71 0.92 -9.46 15.14
N GLN A 72 0.61 -10.58 14.48
CA GLN A 72 -0.37 -10.66 13.39
C GLN A 72 -1.79 -10.52 13.95
N GLN A 73 -2.11 -11.17 15.07
CA GLN A 73 -3.40 -11.02 15.75
C GLN A 73 -3.66 -9.57 16.13
N THR A 74 -2.63 -8.88 16.64
CA THR A 74 -2.70 -7.45 16.95
C THR A 74 -2.97 -6.62 15.69
N ALA A 75 -2.31 -6.94 14.57
CA ALA A 75 -2.57 -6.25 13.30
C ALA A 75 -3.99 -6.44 12.79
N VAL A 76 -4.51 -7.67 12.86
CA VAL A 76 -5.91 -7.96 12.50
C VAL A 76 -6.87 -7.09 13.31
N LYS A 77 -6.68 -7.02 14.62
CA LYS A 77 -7.53 -6.23 15.51
C LYS A 77 -7.47 -4.72 15.20
N ILE A 78 -6.27 -4.18 14.99
CA ILE A 78 -6.09 -2.77 14.62
C ILE A 78 -6.72 -2.48 13.27
N ALA A 79 -6.49 -3.31 12.26
CA ALA A 79 -7.06 -3.13 10.93
C ALA A 79 -8.59 -3.25 10.96
N ALA A 80 -9.15 -4.24 11.66
CA ALA A 80 -10.59 -4.39 11.83
C ALA A 80 -11.23 -3.17 12.51
N LYS A 81 -10.57 -2.62 13.55
CA LYS A 81 -11.01 -1.37 14.19
C LYS A 81 -11.02 -0.20 13.21
N ASN A 82 -9.96 -0.04 12.40
CA ASN A 82 -9.87 1.04 11.43
C ASN A 82 -10.97 0.91 10.35
N LEU A 83 -11.18 -0.29 9.86
CA LEU A 83 -12.23 -0.60 8.89
C LEU A 83 -13.64 -0.33 9.41
N ASN A 84 -13.88 -0.56 10.70
CA ASN A 84 -15.19 -0.32 11.33
C ASN A 84 -15.38 1.11 11.84
N ASN A 85 -14.39 1.97 11.70
CA ASN A 85 -14.48 3.38 12.05
C ASN A 85 -15.04 4.18 10.88
N ASP A 86 -16.20 4.81 11.04
CA ASP A 86 -16.88 5.56 9.98
C ASP A 86 -16.09 6.76 9.45
N LYS A 87 -15.13 7.26 10.24
CA LYS A 87 -14.20 8.32 9.80
C LYS A 87 -13.01 7.79 9.03
N ARG A 88 -12.80 6.46 8.95
CA ARG A 88 -11.64 5.88 8.29
C ARG A 88 -11.98 5.06 7.07
N ASN A 89 -13.03 4.26 7.13
CA ASN A 89 -13.54 3.40 6.05
C ASN A 89 -12.52 2.41 5.44
N GLY A 90 -11.30 2.44 5.89
CA GLY A 90 -10.23 1.61 5.32
C GLY A 90 -9.03 1.45 6.23
N ALA A 91 -8.19 0.50 5.87
CA ALA A 91 -6.91 0.23 6.51
C ALA A 91 -5.89 -0.23 5.47
N MET A 92 -4.60 -0.03 5.78
CA MET A 92 -3.49 -0.49 4.96
C MET A 92 -2.57 -1.39 5.78
N ILE A 93 -2.26 -2.58 5.28
CA ILE A 93 -1.23 -3.45 5.86
C ILE A 93 0.03 -3.32 5.01
N GLY A 94 1.03 -2.65 5.58
CA GLY A 94 2.32 -2.33 4.94
C GLY A 94 3.47 -3.21 5.37
N ASP A 95 3.21 -4.41 5.86
CA ASP A 95 4.23 -5.33 6.35
C ASP A 95 5.20 -5.76 5.25
N VAL A 96 6.46 -5.94 5.62
CA VAL A 96 7.49 -6.46 4.71
C VAL A 96 7.08 -7.84 4.16
N VAL A 97 7.53 -8.15 2.95
CA VAL A 97 7.29 -9.45 2.29
C VAL A 97 7.67 -10.61 3.22
N GLY A 98 6.78 -11.61 3.31
CA GLY A 98 6.97 -12.80 4.13
C GLY A 98 6.53 -12.66 5.60
N LEU A 99 5.88 -11.57 5.99
CA LEU A 99 5.30 -11.39 7.33
C LEU A 99 3.81 -11.78 7.41
N GLY A 100 3.28 -12.44 6.38
CA GLY A 100 1.94 -13.03 6.40
C GLY A 100 0.80 -12.03 6.14
N LYS A 101 0.98 -11.04 5.27
CA LYS A 101 -0.11 -10.12 4.88
C LYS A 101 -1.36 -10.84 4.42
N THR A 102 -1.20 -11.89 3.61
CA THR A 102 -2.32 -12.66 3.05
C THR A 102 -3.14 -13.35 4.13
N ILE A 103 -2.50 -14.06 5.07
CA ILE A 103 -3.22 -14.72 6.16
C ILE A 103 -3.87 -13.71 7.12
N THR A 104 -3.22 -12.56 7.36
CA THR A 104 -3.80 -11.46 8.14
C THR A 104 -5.06 -10.91 7.47
N ALA A 105 -5.04 -10.74 6.15
CA ALA A 105 -6.21 -10.30 5.38
C ALA A 105 -7.33 -11.35 5.37
N CYS A 106 -7.00 -12.64 5.27
CA CYS A 106 -7.99 -13.72 5.41
C CYS A 106 -8.68 -13.70 6.79
N ALA A 107 -7.93 -13.45 7.85
CA ALA A 107 -8.50 -13.33 9.19
C ALA A 107 -9.48 -12.15 9.31
N ILE A 108 -9.15 -11.01 8.68
CA ILE A 108 -10.06 -9.85 8.61
C ILE A 108 -11.30 -10.17 7.79
N ALA A 109 -11.16 -10.84 6.63
CA ALA A 109 -12.29 -11.28 5.81
C ALA A 109 -13.21 -12.20 6.59
N LYS A 110 -12.65 -13.16 7.36
CA LYS A 110 -13.44 -14.06 8.22
C LYS A 110 -14.19 -13.34 9.32
N ILE A 111 -13.58 -12.32 9.94
CA ILE A 111 -14.27 -11.46 10.91
C ILE A 111 -15.47 -10.77 10.26
N TYR A 112 -15.30 -10.20 9.07
CA TYR A 112 -16.39 -9.54 8.33
C TYR A 112 -17.51 -10.52 7.94
N GLU A 113 -17.14 -11.71 7.47
CA GLU A 113 -18.10 -12.76 7.17
C GLU A 113 -18.92 -13.16 8.40
N MET A 114 -18.25 -13.38 9.54
CA MET A 114 -18.91 -13.80 10.79
C MET A 114 -19.75 -12.68 11.41
N THR A 115 -19.29 -11.44 11.35
CA THR A 115 -19.95 -10.30 12.00
C THR A 115 -21.12 -9.78 11.18
N PHE A 116 -20.97 -9.72 9.86
CA PHE A 116 -21.92 -9.05 8.98
C PHE A 116 -22.60 -10.00 7.97
N ALA A 117 -22.32 -11.29 8.02
CA ALA A 117 -22.79 -12.30 7.05
C ALA A 117 -22.50 -11.90 5.58
N SER A 118 -21.44 -11.11 5.34
CA SER A 118 -21.14 -10.49 4.06
C SER A 118 -20.06 -11.27 3.30
N SER A 119 -20.06 -11.11 1.97
CA SER A 119 -18.98 -11.61 1.13
C SER A 119 -17.87 -10.56 0.96
N THR A 120 -16.66 -11.02 0.70
CA THR A 120 -15.48 -10.18 0.45
C THR A 120 -15.09 -10.26 -1.02
N LEU A 121 -14.71 -9.13 -1.62
CA LEU A 121 -14.06 -9.12 -2.92
C LEU A 121 -12.54 -8.97 -2.74
N ILE A 122 -11.77 -9.87 -3.36
CA ILE A 122 -10.31 -9.83 -3.37
C ILE A 122 -9.84 -9.44 -4.77
N ILE A 123 -9.25 -8.25 -4.89
CA ILE A 123 -8.69 -7.72 -6.12
C ILE A 123 -7.17 -7.86 -6.06
N CYS A 124 -6.59 -8.63 -6.96
CA CYS A 124 -5.15 -8.90 -6.96
C CYS A 124 -4.57 -8.96 -8.39
N PRO A 125 -3.24 -8.88 -8.55
CA PRO A 125 -2.58 -9.21 -9.80
C PRO A 125 -2.93 -10.62 -10.30
N ALA A 126 -3.01 -10.82 -11.62
CA ALA A 126 -3.44 -12.09 -12.21
C ALA A 126 -2.62 -13.30 -11.75
N ASN A 127 -1.30 -13.11 -11.54
CA ASN A 127 -0.39 -14.16 -11.07
C ASN A 127 -0.57 -14.54 -9.59
N LEU A 128 -1.32 -13.78 -8.81
CA LEU A 128 -1.61 -14.07 -7.40
C LEU A 128 -2.98 -14.73 -7.18
N GLN A 129 -3.83 -14.82 -8.22
CA GLN A 129 -5.18 -15.37 -8.09
C GLN A 129 -5.18 -16.82 -7.59
N ASP A 130 -4.28 -17.68 -8.09
CA ASP A 130 -4.21 -19.09 -7.66
C ASP A 130 -3.78 -19.23 -6.21
N MET A 131 -2.88 -18.36 -5.74
CA MET A 131 -2.53 -18.28 -4.34
C MET A 131 -3.76 -17.91 -3.50
N TRP A 132 -4.50 -16.87 -3.89
CA TRP A 132 -5.69 -16.44 -3.17
C TRP A 132 -6.79 -17.50 -3.16
N ARG A 133 -7.01 -18.23 -4.27
CA ARG A 133 -7.96 -19.35 -4.31
C ARG A 133 -7.62 -20.43 -3.27
N LYS A 134 -6.32 -20.75 -3.10
CA LYS A 134 -5.88 -21.71 -2.08
C LYS A 134 -6.17 -21.22 -0.67
N TYR A 135 -5.94 -19.93 -0.38
CA TYR A 135 -6.24 -19.34 0.92
C TYR A 135 -7.75 -19.26 1.19
N VAL A 136 -8.55 -18.85 0.20
CA VAL A 136 -10.01 -18.81 0.30
C VAL A 136 -10.57 -20.21 0.59
N ALA A 137 -10.10 -21.24 -0.13
CA ALA A 137 -10.49 -22.62 0.12
C ALA A 137 -10.03 -23.15 1.47
N LYS A 138 -8.77 -22.83 1.87
CA LYS A 138 -8.22 -23.29 3.16
C LYS A 138 -9.03 -22.80 4.35
N TYR A 139 -9.48 -21.54 4.33
CA TYR A 139 -10.19 -20.91 5.45
C TYR A 139 -11.70 -20.83 5.24
N ASP A 140 -12.21 -21.51 4.22
CA ASP A 140 -13.65 -21.52 3.87
C ASP A 140 -14.23 -20.09 3.91
N LEU A 141 -13.64 -19.20 3.10
CA LEU A 141 -14.05 -17.80 3.06
C LEU A 141 -15.11 -17.57 1.98
N LYS A 142 -16.14 -16.81 2.30
CA LYS A 142 -17.11 -16.29 1.32
C LYS A 142 -16.49 -15.11 0.56
N ALA A 143 -15.60 -15.41 -0.38
CA ALA A 143 -14.86 -14.40 -1.10
C ALA A 143 -14.81 -14.70 -2.61
N ASP A 144 -14.99 -13.64 -3.40
CA ASP A 144 -14.78 -13.66 -4.85
C ASP A 144 -13.40 -13.08 -5.17
N ILE A 145 -12.70 -13.66 -6.16
CA ILE A 145 -11.35 -13.25 -6.53
C ILE A 145 -11.36 -12.69 -7.94
N MET A 146 -10.85 -11.49 -8.11
CA MET A 146 -10.82 -10.81 -9.40
C MET A 146 -9.42 -10.28 -9.73
N SER A 147 -9.07 -10.33 -11.01
CA SER A 147 -7.83 -9.67 -11.48
C SER A 147 -8.00 -8.16 -11.49
N MET A 148 -7.02 -7.44 -10.98
CA MET A 148 -6.93 -5.98 -11.04
C MET A 148 -6.98 -5.42 -12.48
N ALA A 149 -6.66 -6.24 -13.49
CA ALA A 149 -6.68 -5.84 -14.90
C ALA A 149 -8.06 -6.01 -15.55
N LYS A 150 -9.00 -6.72 -14.91
CA LYS A 150 -10.35 -6.97 -15.44
C LYS A 150 -11.21 -5.71 -15.28
N PRO A 151 -11.93 -5.28 -16.32
CA PRO A 151 -12.93 -4.23 -16.17
C PRO A 151 -14.03 -4.69 -15.19
N ILE A 152 -14.56 -3.75 -14.43
CA ILE A 152 -15.62 -3.97 -13.46
C ILE A 152 -16.88 -3.32 -14.00
N ASP A 153 -17.94 -4.09 -14.15
CA ASP A 153 -19.28 -3.56 -14.36
C ASP A 153 -19.88 -3.29 -12.99
N VAL A 154 -19.91 -2.00 -12.63
CA VAL A 154 -20.29 -1.55 -11.29
C VAL A 154 -21.76 -1.83 -11.00
N ASP A 155 -22.64 -1.70 -12.02
CA ASP A 155 -24.08 -1.82 -11.86
C ASP A 155 -24.53 -3.27 -11.68
N SER A 156 -23.81 -4.22 -12.30
CA SER A 156 -24.11 -5.66 -12.20
C SER A 156 -23.27 -6.37 -11.13
N ALA A 157 -22.33 -5.67 -10.49
CA ALA A 157 -21.46 -6.26 -9.50
C ALA A 157 -22.25 -6.66 -8.25
N ARG A 158 -21.98 -7.88 -7.74
CA ARG A 158 -22.48 -8.30 -6.43
C ARG A 158 -22.01 -7.32 -5.36
N TYR A 159 -22.85 -7.09 -4.34
CA TYR A 159 -22.49 -6.26 -3.20
C TYR A 159 -21.42 -6.91 -2.32
N TYR A 160 -20.37 -6.16 -2.03
CA TYR A 160 -19.28 -6.56 -1.14
C TYR A 160 -19.06 -5.50 -0.06
N ARG A 161 -19.27 -5.90 1.19
CA ARG A 161 -19.02 -4.99 2.31
C ARG A 161 -17.53 -4.74 2.54
N LEU A 162 -16.68 -5.70 2.20
CA LEU A 162 -15.23 -5.60 2.30
C LEU A 162 -14.57 -5.85 0.93
N ILE A 163 -13.72 -4.94 0.52
CA ILE A 163 -12.87 -5.09 -0.66
C ILE A 163 -11.41 -5.13 -0.20
N ILE A 164 -10.71 -6.21 -0.52
CA ILE A 164 -9.27 -6.37 -0.27
C ILE A 164 -8.54 -6.12 -1.59
N VAL A 165 -7.59 -5.20 -1.58
CA VAL A 165 -6.75 -4.91 -2.76
C VAL A 165 -5.31 -5.34 -2.45
N ASP A 166 -4.88 -6.43 -3.06
CA ASP A 166 -3.51 -6.92 -2.90
C ASP A 166 -2.57 -6.23 -3.91
N GLU A 167 -1.32 -6.00 -3.48
CA GLU A 167 -0.33 -5.21 -4.21
C GLU A 167 -0.87 -3.84 -4.63
N SER A 168 -1.50 -3.13 -3.67
CA SER A 168 -2.17 -1.84 -3.89
C SER A 168 -1.27 -0.75 -4.44
N HIS A 169 0.05 -0.92 -4.37
CA HIS A 169 1.01 -0.03 -5.03
C HIS A 169 0.83 0.06 -6.56
N ASN A 170 0.10 -0.88 -7.18
CA ASN A 170 -0.30 -0.78 -8.59
C ASN A 170 -1.38 0.28 -8.84
N LEU A 171 -1.99 0.83 -7.78
CA LEU A 171 -3.04 1.85 -7.83
C LEU A 171 -2.54 3.25 -7.41
N ARG A 172 -1.24 3.51 -7.49
CA ARG A 172 -0.65 4.83 -7.21
C ARG A 172 -1.05 5.91 -8.21
N ASN A 173 -1.37 5.53 -9.44
CA ASN A 173 -1.80 6.46 -10.48
C ASN A 173 -3.32 6.58 -10.50
N SER A 174 -3.84 7.67 -9.95
CA SER A 174 -5.29 7.96 -9.88
C SER A 174 -5.94 8.17 -11.25
N SER A 175 -5.20 8.59 -12.29
CA SER A 175 -5.73 8.75 -13.66
C SER A 175 -5.83 7.43 -14.43
N GLY A 176 -5.32 6.33 -13.88
CA GLY A 176 -5.33 5.03 -14.53
C GLY A 176 -6.73 4.39 -14.55
N LYS A 177 -7.14 3.79 -15.67
CA LYS A 177 -8.45 3.11 -15.81
C LYS A 177 -8.72 2.08 -14.70
N ARG A 178 -7.69 1.35 -14.25
CA ARG A 178 -7.82 0.38 -13.16
C ARG A 178 -8.22 1.04 -11.85
N TYR A 179 -7.56 2.15 -11.51
CA TYR A 179 -7.87 2.92 -10.32
C TYR A 179 -9.30 3.43 -10.36
N GLN A 180 -9.71 4.06 -11.46
CA GLN A 180 -11.04 4.63 -11.62
C GLN A 180 -12.15 3.57 -11.51
N ASN A 181 -11.97 2.40 -12.12
CA ASN A 181 -12.93 1.31 -12.03
C ASN A 181 -13.10 0.78 -10.60
N ILE A 182 -11.97 0.59 -9.89
CA ILE A 182 -12.00 0.08 -8.52
C ILE A 182 -12.61 1.13 -7.59
N ARG A 183 -12.24 2.40 -7.75
CA ARG A 183 -12.78 3.51 -6.98
C ARG A 183 -14.30 3.63 -7.19
N ALA A 184 -14.77 3.59 -8.43
CA ALA A 184 -16.19 3.65 -8.74
C ALA A 184 -16.98 2.52 -8.05
N LEU A 185 -16.45 1.29 -8.03
CA LEU A 185 -17.08 0.17 -7.32
C LEU A 185 -17.14 0.44 -5.79
N ILE A 186 -16.05 0.90 -5.20
CA ILE A 186 -15.97 1.19 -3.76
C ILE A 186 -16.99 2.28 -3.38
N GLU A 187 -17.03 3.37 -4.14
CA GLU A 187 -17.96 4.49 -3.92
C GLU A 187 -19.42 4.06 -4.12
N HIS A 188 -19.72 3.30 -5.17
CA HIS A 188 -21.09 2.82 -5.45
C HIS A 188 -21.64 1.91 -4.34
N GLN A 189 -20.77 1.08 -3.75
CA GLN A 189 -21.17 0.10 -2.73
C GLN A 189 -20.94 0.55 -1.29
N ASP A 190 -20.33 1.70 -1.08
CA ASP A 190 -19.85 2.15 0.26
C ASP A 190 -19.05 1.07 0.98
N SER A 191 -18.16 0.41 0.25
CA SER A 191 -17.41 -0.73 0.75
C SER A 191 -16.27 -0.28 1.66
N LYS A 192 -16.00 -1.06 2.71
CA LYS A 192 -14.77 -0.92 3.49
C LYS A 192 -13.59 -1.49 2.72
N VAL A 193 -12.42 -0.85 2.81
CA VAL A 193 -11.26 -1.18 1.96
C VAL A 193 -10.05 -1.59 2.78
N LEU A 194 -9.50 -2.76 2.48
CA LEU A 194 -8.23 -3.22 3.04
C LEU A 194 -7.16 -3.25 1.93
N LEU A 195 -6.16 -2.40 2.05
CA LEU A 195 -5.03 -2.36 1.13
C LEU A 195 -3.86 -3.19 1.66
N LEU A 196 -3.28 -4.03 0.81
CA LEU A 196 -2.09 -4.81 1.13
C LEU A 196 -0.94 -4.37 0.23
N THR A 197 0.18 -3.98 0.81
CA THR A 197 1.39 -3.64 0.05
C THR A 197 2.63 -3.75 0.92
N ALA A 198 3.76 -4.12 0.32
CA ALA A 198 5.07 -4.06 1.00
C ALA A 198 5.73 -2.69 0.84
N THR A 199 5.34 -1.94 -0.18
CA THR A 199 5.93 -0.65 -0.57
C THR A 199 4.84 0.39 -0.78
N PRO A 200 4.27 0.96 0.31
CA PRO A 200 3.13 1.87 0.21
C PRO A 200 3.45 3.10 -0.63
N TYR A 201 4.68 3.59 -0.59
CA TYR A 201 5.10 4.70 -1.45
C TYR A 201 6.49 4.45 -2.05
N ASN A 202 6.85 5.13 -3.14
CA ASN A 202 8.12 4.93 -3.85
C ASN A 202 8.88 6.25 -4.09
N LYS A 203 8.24 7.24 -4.64
CA LYS A 203 8.89 8.49 -5.06
C LYS A 203 8.36 9.72 -4.34
N ASP A 204 7.06 9.76 -4.12
CA ASP A 204 6.30 10.94 -3.79
C ASP A 204 5.17 10.56 -2.82
N PHE A 205 4.78 11.49 -1.96
CA PHE A 205 3.66 11.30 -1.05
C PHE A 205 2.31 11.20 -1.77
N SER A 206 2.21 11.67 -3.01
CA SER A 206 1.04 11.45 -3.86
C SER A 206 0.73 9.96 -4.07
N ASP A 207 1.74 9.09 -4.02
CA ASP A 207 1.56 7.63 -4.04
C ASP A 207 0.70 7.14 -2.85
N LEU A 208 0.88 7.75 -1.68
CA LEU A 208 0.09 7.45 -0.48
C LEU A 208 -1.30 8.05 -0.58
N SER A 209 -1.39 9.33 -0.95
CA SER A 209 -2.65 10.02 -1.12
C SER A 209 -3.57 9.27 -2.07
N ASN A 210 -3.10 8.91 -3.25
CA ASN A 210 -3.89 8.21 -4.24
C ASN A 210 -4.43 6.85 -3.73
N GLN A 211 -3.63 6.12 -2.95
CA GLN A 211 -4.12 4.88 -2.34
C GLN A 211 -5.17 5.14 -1.25
N LEU A 212 -4.98 6.15 -0.40
CA LEU A 212 -5.95 6.51 0.64
C LEU A 212 -7.26 7.02 0.04
N ARG A 213 -7.21 7.75 -1.07
CA ARG A 213 -8.39 8.25 -1.80
C ARG A 213 -9.29 7.17 -2.40
N LEU A 214 -8.89 5.91 -2.34
CA LEU A 214 -9.80 4.81 -2.66
C LEU A 214 -10.95 4.68 -1.65
N PHE A 215 -10.76 5.12 -0.42
CA PHE A 215 -11.75 4.98 0.65
C PHE A 215 -11.91 6.21 1.53
N ILE A 216 -11.17 7.28 1.26
CA ILE A 216 -11.29 8.58 1.95
C ILE A 216 -11.77 9.61 0.93
N SER A 217 -12.82 10.33 1.26
CA SER A 217 -13.28 11.46 0.46
C SER A 217 -12.32 12.64 0.59
N GLU A 218 -12.23 13.44 -0.46
CA GLU A 218 -11.25 14.53 -0.56
C GLU A 218 -11.33 15.57 0.55
N ASP A 219 -12.54 15.89 1.00
CA ASP A 219 -12.83 16.93 1.99
C ASP A 219 -13.22 16.33 3.36
N GLN A 220 -13.05 15.01 3.54
CA GLN A 220 -13.35 14.33 4.79
C GLN A 220 -12.47 14.83 5.93
N ASP A 221 -13.08 15.15 7.10
CA ASP A 221 -12.33 15.49 8.31
C ASP A 221 -11.66 14.26 8.91
N LEU A 222 -10.32 14.25 8.85
CA LEU A 222 -9.48 13.17 9.36
C LEU A 222 -9.17 13.29 10.86
N GLY A 223 -9.60 14.39 11.49
CA GLY A 223 -9.32 14.68 12.89
C GLY A 223 -7.92 15.20 13.18
N ILE A 224 -7.01 15.14 12.21
CA ILE A 224 -5.64 15.65 12.27
C ILE A 224 -5.35 16.55 11.07
N ARG A 225 -4.28 17.34 11.15
CA ARG A 225 -3.88 18.31 10.13
C ARG A 225 -2.37 18.27 9.93
N PRO A 226 -1.83 18.79 8.82
CA PRO A 226 -0.40 18.83 8.56
C PRO A 226 0.28 19.92 9.41
N GLU A 227 0.65 19.59 10.63
CA GLU A 227 1.15 20.55 11.62
C GLU A 227 2.47 21.23 11.19
N GLU A 228 3.41 20.47 10.62
CA GLU A 228 4.70 21.02 10.18
C GLU A 228 4.53 21.98 9.00
N TYR A 229 3.62 21.66 8.08
CA TYR A 229 3.31 22.53 6.97
C TYR A 229 2.65 23.83 7.44
N ILE A 230 1.64 23.73 8.31
CA ILE A 230 0.96 24.92 8.88
C ILE A 230 1.94 25.77 9.65
N ARG A 231 2.82 25.18 10.46
CA ARG A 231 3.88 25.88 11.19
C ARG A 231 4.86 26.60 10.24
N SER A 232 5.21 25.99 9.12
CA SER A 232 6.10 26.59 8.12
C SER A 232 5.49 27.81 7.43
N LEU A 233 4.17 27.90 7.35
CA LEU A 233 3.46 29.07 6.83
C LEU A 233 3.34 30.20 7.88
N GLY A 234 3.61 29.90 9.15
CA GLY A 234 3.57 30.84 10.27
C GLY A 234 2.31 30.74 11.13
N GLU A 235 1.13 30.66 10.53
CA GLU A 235 -0.14 30.56 11.25
C GLU A 235 -1.23 29.87 10.40
N GLU A 236 -2.28 29.39 11.07
CA GLU A 236 -3.47 28.80 10.43
C GLU A 236 -4.17 29.75 9.45
N ARG A 237 -4.17 31.06 9.78
CA ARG A 237 -4.74 32.10 8.90
C ARG A 237 -4.04 32.18 7.55
N GLU A 238 -2.72 31.98 7.54
CA GLU A 238 -1.96 32.00 6.29
C GLU A 238 -2.28 30.78 5.43
N PHE A 239 -2.44 29.60 6.04
CA PHE A 239 -2.92 28.42 5.33
C PHE A 239 -4.30 28.66 4.70
N GLN A 240 -5.25 29.23 5.45
CA GLN A 240 -6.58 29.54 4.94
C GLN A 240 -6.55 30.59 3.83
N ARG A 241 -5.64 31.58 3.90
CA ARG A 241 -5.46 32.58 2.86
C ARG A 241 -4.95 31.97 1.55
N GLN A 242 -3.99 31.05 1.65
CA GLN A 242 -3.38 30.41 0.47
C GLN A 242 -4.24 29.28 -0.11
N HIS A 243 -5.06 28.65 0.73
CA HIS A 243 -5.84 27.44 0.41
C HIS A 243 -7.28 27.59 0.92
N SER A 244 -8.00 28.64 0.48
CA SER A 244 -9.33 28.99 0.97
C SER A 244 -10.40 27.93 0.74
N ASP A 245 -10.21 27.05 -0.24
CA ASP A 245 -11.09 25.98 -0.66
C ASP A 245 -10.72 24.60 -0.04
N ILE A 246 -9.65 24.55 0.76
CA ILE A 246 -9.15 23.29 1.33
C ILE A 246 -9.44 23.26 2.83
N HIS A 247 -10.18 22.26 3.26
CA HIS A 247 -10.37 21.98 4.68
C HIS A 247 -9.06 21.51 5.33
N MET A 248 -8.58 22.18 6.41
CA MET A 248 -7.28 21.94 7.03
C MET A 248 -7.04 20.48 7.51
N ARG A 249 -8.12 19.77 7.85
CA ARG A 249 -8.05 18.38 8.32
C ARG A 249 -8.37 17.37 7.22
N SER A 250 -8.33 17.78 5.97
CA SER A 250 -8.61 16.90 4.82
C SER A 250 -7.33 16.33 4.25
N ILE A 251 -7.47 15.27 3.47
CA ILE A 251 -6.34 14.69 2.73
C ILE A 251 -5.72 15.69 1.75
N LYS A 252 -6.52 16.59 1.17
CA LYS A 252 -6.04 17.70 0.32
C LYS A 252 -5.05 18.61 1.03
N ALA A 253 -5.25 18.86 2.33
CA ALA A 253 -4.32 19.65 3.12
C ALA A 253 -2.96 18.95 3.28
N PHE A 254 -2.97 17.64 3.53
CA PHE A 254 -1.73 16.85 3.58
C PHE A 254 -1.00 16.79 2.25
N GLU A 255 -1.70 16.79 1.12
CA GLU A 255 -1.10 16.84 -0.23
C GLU A 255 -0.32 18.12 -0.50
N LYS A 256 -0.58 19.20 0.24
CA LYS A 256 0.20 20.44 0.18
C LYS A 256 1.47 20.39 1.03
N SER A 257 1.54 19.46 1.97
CA SER A 257 2.70 19.32 2.85
C SER A 257 3.85 18.57 2.16
N PRO A 258 5.04 19.18 2.08
CA PRO A 258 6.27 18.49 1.66
C PRO A 258 6.95 17.74 2.81
N TYR A 259 6.42 17.83 4.03
CA TYR A 259 7.08 17.34 5.25
C TYR A 259 6.72 15.87 5.52
N ALA A 260 7.75 15.05 5.69
CA ALA A 260 7.59 13.62 5.98
C ALA A 260 6.87 13.35 7.31
N ASP A 261 7.04 14.24 8.29
CA ASP A 261 6.45 14.07 9.62
C ASP A 261 4.92 14.19 9.57
N ASP A 262 4.38 15.12 8.78
CA ASP A 262 2.94 15.23 8.56
C ASP A 262 2.37 13.95 7.97
N TRP A 263 3.04 13.40 6.96
CA TRP A 263 2.63 12.14 6.33
C TRP A 263 2.78 10.94 7.27
N ASN A 264 3.79 10.92 8.12
CA ASN A 264 3.94 9.89 9.14
C ASN A 264 2.78 9.92 10.13
N GLU A 265 2.37 11.10 10.59
CA GLU A 265 1.19 11.23 11.48
C GLU A 265 -0.10 10.77 10.78
N LEU A 266 -0.32 11.17 9.53
CA LEU A 266 -1.45 10.70 8.74
C LEU A 266 -1.45 9.17 8.62
N MET A 267 -0.31 8.59 8.30
CA MET A 267 -0.21 7.15 8.10
C MET A 267 -0.40 6.33 9.37
N LYS A 268 -0.15 6.88 10.57
CA LYS A 268 -0.49 6.22 11.84
C LYS A 268 -1.98 5.90 11.98
N LEU A 269 -2.85 6.66 11.31
CA LEU A 269 -4.30 6.41 11.34
C LEU A 269 -4.70 5.18 10.52
N PHE A 270 -3.99 4.88 9.44
CA PHE A 270 -4.43 3.91 8.44
C PHE A 270 -3.49 2.73 8.27
N LEU A 271 -2.17 2.94 8.48
CA LEU A 271 -1.13 1.97 8.16
C LEU A 271 -0.75 1.12 9.38
N VAL A 272 -0.92 -0.17 9.25
CA VAL A 272 -0.30 -1.17 10.12
C VAL A 272 0.96 -1.66 9.42
N ARG A 273 2.14 -1.28 9.91
CA ARG A 273 3.42 -1.65 9.31
C ARG A 273 4.39 -2.14 10.36
N ARG A 274 5.00 -3.29 10.11
CA ARG A 274 6.04 -3.86 10.96
C ARG A 274 7.25 -4.24 10.12
N THR A 275 8.43 -4.04 10.70
CA THR A 275 9.68 -4.48 10.10
C THR A 275 10.13 -5.80 10.73
N ARG A 276 10.96 -6.56 10.02
CA ARG A 276 11.54 -7.78 10.59
C ARG A 276 12.40 -7.50 11.82
N THR A 277 13.09 -6.37 11.84
CA THR A 277 13.89 -5.92 12.99
C THR A 277 13.01 -5.72 14.21
N PHE A 278 11.92 -4.96 14.06
CA PHE A 278 10.95 -4.74 15.12
C PHE A 278 10.38 -6.05 15.68
N ILE A 279 10.04 -7.01 14.80
CA ILE A 279 9.53 -8.32 15.24
C ILE A 279 10.61 -9.11 15.97
N LYS A 280 11.86 -9.09 15.47
CA LYS A 280 12.98 -9.76 16.13
C LYS A 280 13.31 -9.20 17.51
N GLU A 281 13.09 -7.92 17.72
CA GLU A 281 13.40 -7.24 18.98
C GLU A 281 12.28 -7.42 20.03
N ASN A 282 11.01 -7.37 19.58
CA ASN A 282 9.88 -7.28 20.50
C ASN A 282 9.10 -8.60 20.68
N TYR A 283 9.19 -9.53 19.74
CA TYR A 283 8.38 -10.76 19.76
C TYR A 283 9.19 -12.07 19.69
N ALA A 284 10.47 -11.99 19.32
CA ALA A 284 11.28 -13.18 19.21
C ALA A 284 11.85 -13.60 20.57
N LYS A 285 11.86 -14.91 20.82
CA LYS A 285 12.55 -15.54 21.92
C LYS A 285 13.92 -16.02 21.44
N VAL A 286 14.85 -16.17 22.36
CA VAL A 286 16.16 -16.79 22.10
C VAL A 286 16.08 -18.25 22.47
N ASP A 287 16.56 -19.11 21.61
CA ASP A 287 16.68 -20.54 21.87
C ASP A 287 17.95 -20.80 22.67
N ASP A 288 17.81 -21.40 23.84
CA ASP A 288 18.92 -21.63 24.78
C ASP A 288 20.00 -22.59 24.24
N GLU A 289 19.62 -23.50 23.34
CA GLU A 289 20.56 -24.49 22.79
C GLU A 289 21.32 -23.92 21.57
N THR A 290 20.63 -23.16 20.72
CA THR A 290 21.21 -22.72 19.44
C THR A 290 21.60 -21.24 19.42
N GLY A 291 21.17 -20.43 20.42
CA GLY A 291 21.33 -18.99 20.47
C GLY A 291 20.53 -18.24 19.38
N ARG A 292 19.71 -18.95 18.58
CA ARG A 292 18.99 -18.35 17.47
C ARG A 292 17.66 -17.76 17.94
N LYS A 293 17.29 -16.63 17.35
CA LYS A 293 15.97 -16.03 17.58
C LYS A 293 14.87 -16.75 16.80
N TYR A 294 13.76 -17.03 17.46
CA TYR A 294 12.59 -17.70 16.89
C TYR A 294 11.29 -17.01 17.33
N LEU A 295 10.24 -17.20 16.54
CA LEU A 295 8.86 -16.89 16.93
C LEU A 295 8.19 -18.19 17.37
N GLN A 296 7.43 -18.13 18.45
CA GLN A 296 6.68 -19.26 18.95
C GLN A 296 5.22 -19.12 18.54
N PHE A 297 4.66 -20.16 17.93
CA PHE A 297 3.22 -20.27 17.69
C PHE A 297 2.47 -20.62 18.98
N ASN A 298 1.15 -20.42 18.98
CA ASN A 298 0.32 -20.73 20.15
C ASN A 298 0.24 -22.24 20.47
N ASP A 299 0.57 -23.10 19.53
CA ASP A 299 0.71 -24.55 19.71
C ASP A 299 2.08 -24.96 20.29
N GLY A 300 2.95 -23.98 20.57
CA GLY A 300 4.29 -24.19 21.10
C GLY A 300 5.37 -24.42 20.03
N SER A 301 5.01 -24.59 18.76
CA SER A 301 5.98 -24.78 17.68
C SER A 301 6.84 -23.54 17.46
N LYS A 302 8.11 -23.74 17.03
CA LYS A 302 9.11 -22.69 16.86
C LYS A 302 9.35 -22.40 15.38
N SER A 303 9.33 -21.13 14.99
CA SER A 303 9.71 -20.64 13.65
C SER A 303 10.96 -19.79 13.75
N TYR A 304 12.09 -20.30 13.28
CA TYR A 304 13.37 -19.60 13.32
C TYR A 304 13.49 -18.58 12.20
N PHE A 305 14.07 -17.43 12.52
CA PHE A 305 14.41 -16.45 11.48
C PHE A 305 15.54 -16.99 10.61
N PRO A 306 15.38 -17.02 9.27
CA PRO A 306 16.44 -17.42 8.38
C PRO A 306 17.62 -16.45 8.47
N GLU A 307 18.82 -16.98 8.54
CA GLU A 307 20.03 -16.19 8.35
C GLU A 307 20.14 -15.75 6.91
N ARG A 308 20.34 -14.47 6.71
CA ARG A 308 20.60 -13.90 5.40
C ARG A 308 22.09 -13.69 5.24
N LEU A 309 22.74 -14.62 4.58
CA LEU A 309 24.13 -14.51 4.18
C LEU A 309 24.17 -13.99 2.73
N PRO A 310 24.52 -12.72 2.51
CA PRO A 310 24.71 -12.24 1.15
C PRO A 310 25.90 -12.98 0.52
N ARG A 311 25.65 -13.74 -0.54
CA ARG A 311 26.68 -14.35 -1.34
C ARG A 311 26.70 -13.70 -2.70
N ALA A 312 27.82 -13.06 -3.01
CA ALA A 312 28.07 -12.61 -4.37
C ALA A 312 28.42 -13.85 -5.21
N VAL A 313 27.52 -14.22 -6.10
CA VAL A 313 27.80 -15.26 -7.09
C VAL A 313 28.56 -14.59 -8.23
N LYS A 314 29.86 -14.81 -8.24
CA LYS A 314 30.69 -14.43 -9.41
C LYS A 314 30.57 -15.56 -10.43
N PHE A 315 30.05 -15.25 -11.60
CA PHE A 315 30.09 -16.15 -12.74
C PHE A 315 31.19 -15.69 -13.71
N LYS A 316 31.89 -16.66 -14.29
CA LYS A 316 32.81 -16.40 -15.38
C LYS A 316 32.10 -16.86 -16.66
N THR A 317 32.02 -15.98 -17.65
CA THR A 317 31.57 -16.35 -18.99
C THR A 317 32.76 -16.98 -19.72
N GLU A 318 32.73 -18.28 -19.90
CA GLU A 318 33.73 -19.00 -20.71
C GLU A 318 33.33 -18.98 -22.21
N GLN A 319 34.28 -19.14 -23.13
CA GLN A 319 33.99 -19.05 -24.58
C GLN A 319 32.95 -20.07 -25.07
N GLY A 320 32.71 -21.16 -24.34
CA GLY A 320 31.68 -22.16 -24.63
C GLY A 320 30.32 -21.90 -24.01
N ASP A 321 30.17 -20.88 -23.15
CA ASP A 321 28.93 -20.56 -22.46
C ASP A 321 27.93 -19.91 -23.42
N GLN A 322 26.67 -20.34 -23.35
CA GLN A 322 25.60 -19.78 -24.15
C GLN A 322 25.37 -18.28 -23.84
N TYR A 323 25.58 -17.84 -22.58
CA TYR A 323 25.50 -16.44 -22.22
C TYR A 323 26.63 -15.59 -22.79
N SER A 324 27.84 -16.14 -22.91
CA SER A 324 28.95 -15.47 -23.57
C SER A 324 28.61 -15.09 -25.04
N ARG A 325 27.90 -15.97 -25.75
CA ARG A 325 27.40 -15.68 -27.11
C ARG A 325 26.29 -14.63 -27.12
N LEU A 326 25.39 -14.62 -26.13
CA LEU A 326 24.30 -13.63 -26.03
C LEU A 326 24.81 -12.21 -25.73
N TYR A 327 25.98 -12.10 -25.10
CA TYR A 327 26.65 -10.82 -24.82
C TYR A 327 27.82 -10.52 -25.77
N SER A 328 27.94 -11.28 -26.88
CA SER A 328 28.95 -11.00 -27.88
C SER A 328 28.70 -9.66 -28.60
N GLU A 329 29.77 -9.03 -29.05
CA GLU A 329 29.68 -7.77 -29.82
C GLU A 329 28.81 -7.94 -31.06
N GLU A 330 28.89 -9.12 -31.73
CA GLU A 330 28.05 -9.45 -32.86
C GLU A 330 26.55 -9.44 -32.52
N MET A 331 26.17 -10.03 -31.40
CA MET A 331 24.78 -10.05 -30.97
C MET A 331 24.28 -8.65 -30.57
N ILE A 332 25.14 -7.86 -29.92
CA ILE A 332 24.81 -6.47 -29.54
C ILE A 332 24.61 -5.65 -30.82
N ALA A 333 25.52 -5.73 -31.79
CA ALA A 333 25.42 -5.04 -33.07
C ALA A 333 24.12 -5.44 -33.81
N LEU A 334 23.81 -6.74 -33.85
CA LEU A 334 22.58 -7.23 -34.47
C LEU A 334 21.31 -6.71 -33.81
N MET A 335 21.30 -6.60 -32.48
CA MET A 335 20.17 -5.98 -31.74
C MET A 335 20.07 -4.47 -32.01
N GLU A 336 21.18 -3.78 -32.17
CA GLU A 336 21.19 -2.35 -32.52
C GLU A 336 20.70 -2.09 -33.94
N GLU A 337 20.97 -2.97 -34.87
CA GLU A 337 20.51 -2.87 -36.26
C GLU A 337 19.03 -3.24 -36.46
N LEU A 338 18.36 -3.85 -35.48
CA LEU A 338 16.95 -4.23 -35.58
C LEU A 338 16.07 -3.02 -35.91
N LYS A 339 15.44 -3.04 -37.08
CA LYS A 339 14.53 -1.98 -37.55
C LYS A 339 13.12 -2.01 -36.93
N LEU A 340 12.74 -3.13 -36.31
CA LEU A 340 11.47 -3.35 -35.62
C LEU A 340 10.27 -2.73 -36.36
N PRO A 341 9.83 -3.30 -37.51
CA PRO A 341 8.89 -2.68 -38.46
C PRO A 341 7.64 -2.12 -37.80
N ARG A 342 7.09 -2.84 -36.82
CA ARG A 342 5.90 -2.42 -36.06
C ARG A 342 6.03 -1.08 -35.35
N TYR A 343 7.25 -0.71 -34.95
CA TYR A 343 7.55 0.52 -34.22
C TYR A 343 8.35 1.52 -35.06
N GLY A 344 9.00 1.04 -36.12
CA GLY A 344 9.81 1.84 -37.00
C GLY A 344 9.17 2.06 -38.37
N LEU A 345 7.86 2.30 -38.43
CA LEU A 345 7.13 2.49 -39.70
C LEU A 345 7.77 3.56 -40.60
N ILE A 346 8.41 4.58 -40.03
CA ILE A 346 9.07 5.66 -40.78
C ILE A 346 10.20 5.15 -41.67
N HIS A 347 10.87 4.04 -41.32
CA HIS A 347 11.94 3.44 -42.15
C HIS A 347 11.41 2.84 -43.45
N PHE A 348 10.10 2.65 -43.56
CA PHE A 348 9.42 2.10 -44.72
C PHE A 348 8.63 3.17 -45.49
N TYR A 349 8.72 4.43 -45.04
CA TYR A 349 8.10 5.56 -45.71
C TYR A 349 8.96 5.98 -46.90
N ASP A 350 8.37 5.98 -48.09
CA ASP A 350 9.06 6.35 -49.36
C ASP A 350 8.69 7.80 -49.72
N GLU A 351 9.57 8.71 -49.41
CA GLU A 351 9.40 10.15 -49.69
C GLU A 351 9.24 10.43 -51.19
N THR A 352 9.79 9.58 -52.07
CA THR A 352 9.77 9.79 -53.51
C THR A 352 8.38 9.54 -54.12
N LYS A 353 7.56 8.72 -53.44
CA LYS A 353 6.19 8.41 -53.85
C LYS A 353 5.15 9.37 -53.27
N ALA A 354 5.54 10.22 -52.35
CA ALA A 354 4.67 11.12 -51.65
C ALA A 354 4.60 12.51 -52.30
N THR A 355 4.03 12.61 -53.49
CA THR A 355 4.06 13.82 -54.33
C THR A 355 3.12 14.94 -53.94
N ASN A 356 2.16 14.73 -53.01
CA ASN A 356 1.18 15.75 -52.60
C ASN A 356 0.77 15.64 -51.14
N ILE A 357 1.72 15.69 -50.22
CA ILE A 357 1.41 15.56 -48.77
C ILE A 357 0.94 16.91 -48.25
N GLN A 358 -0.24 16.95 -47.59
CA GLN A 358 -0.77 18.11 -46.90
C GLN A 358 0.01 18.35 -45.58
N LEU A 359 -0.07 19.60 -45.09
CA LEU A 359 0.70 20.03 -43.90
C LEU A 359 0.41 19.16 -42.66
N HIS A 360 -0.84 18.78 -42.48
CA HIS A 360 -1.26 17.89 -41.35
C HIS A 360 -0.70 16.46 -41.48
N GLU A 361 -0.57 15.94 -42.69
CA GLU A 361 0.00 14.61 -42.96
C GLU A 361 1.51 14.58 -42.67
N ARG A 362 2.23 15.66 -42.99
CA ARG A 362 3.66 15.81 -42.60
C ARG A 362 3.81 15.78 -41.09
N GLN A 363 2.91 16.43 -40.37
CA GLN A 363 2.93 16.46 -38.91
C GLN A 363 2.65 15.09 -38.29
N ILE A 364 1.79 14.27 -38.92
CA ILE A 364 1.55 12.86 -38.54
C ILE A 364 2.81 12.04 -38.76
N VAL A 365 3.47 12.16 -39.91
CA VAL A 365 4.70 11.44 -40.23
C VAL A 365 5.83 11.79 -39.26
N GLU A 366 6.01 13.06 -38.91
CA GLU A 366 7.00 13.50 -37.92
C GLU A 366 6.70 12.94 -36.53
N ASN A 367 5.43 12.96 -36.09
CA ASN A 367 5.02 12.42 -34.82
C ASN A 367 5.19 10.90 -34.74
N LEU A 368 4.88 10.17 -35.82
CA LEU A 368 5.13 8.74 -35.94
C LEU A 368 6.63 8.42 -35.89
N SER A 369 7.48 9.25 -36.52
CA SER A 369 8.94 9.11 -36.47
C SER A 369 9.45 9.22 -35.04
N ARG A 370 9.07 10.29 -34.32
CA ARG A 370 9.51 10.53 -32.93
C ARG A 370 9.01 9.45 -31.98
N ALA A 371 7.72 9.08 -32.08
CA ALA A 371 7.13 8.01 -31.27
C ALA A 371 7.78 6.66 -31.56
N GLY A 372 8.01 6.34 -32.84
CA GLY A 372 8.64 5.11 -33.29
C GLY A 372 10.05 4.95 -32.75
N GLN A 373 10.89 5.98 -32.84
CA GLN A 373 12.26 5.95 -32.31
C GLN A 373 12.30 5.66 -30.80
N ARG A 374 11.42 6.31 -30.03
CA ARG A 374 11.31 6.03 -28.57
C ARG A 374 10.88 4.58 -28.30
N MET A 375 9.89 4.10 -29.02
CA MET A 375 9.40 2.72 -28.86
C MET A 375 10.44 1.69 -29.25
N MET A 376 11.22 1.91 -30.32
CA MET A 376 12.34 1.04 -30.69
C MET A 376 13.40 1.00 -29.59
N GLY A 377 13.77 2.15 -29.01
CA GLY A 377 14.69 2.21 -27.89
C GLY A 377 14.20 1.41 -26.68
N PHE A 378 12.92 1.50 -26.32
CA PHE A 378 12.31 0.70 -25.25
C PHE A 378 12.32 -0.79 -25.57
N CYS A 379 12.05 -1.19 -26.82
CA CYS A 379 12.09 -2.60 -27.21
C CYS A 379 13.50 -3.17 -27.10
N LYS A 380 14.50 -2.45 -27.60
CA LYS A 380 15.92 -2.85 -27.51
C LYS A 380 16.35 -2.97 -26.05
N SER A 381 16.06 -1.97 -25.21
CA SER A 381 16.31 -2.02 -23.76
C SER A 381 15.60 -3.19 -23.09
N THR A 382 14.41 -3.55 -23.55
CA THR A 382 13.65 -4.70 -23.01
C THR A 382 14.33 -6.01 -23.37
N PHE A 383 14.88 -6.17 -24.57
CA PHE A 383 15.63 -7.35 -24.95
C PHE A 383 16.86 -7.55 -24.05
N PHE A 384 17.66 -6.53 -23.81
CA PHE A 384 18.79 -6.60 -22.88
C PHE A 384 18.35 -6.97 -21.45
N LYS A 385 17.32 -6.33 -20.90
CA LYS A 385 16.77 -6.69 -19.60
C LYS A 385 16.27 -8.13 -19.53
N ARG A 386 15.81 -8.71 -20.66
CA ARG A 386 15.38 -10.11 -20.71
C ARG A 386 16.57 -11.05 -20.72
N ILE A 387 17.67 -10.71 -21.37
CA ILE A 387 18.92 -11.47 -21.29
C ILE A 387 19.42 -11.50 -19.83
N ASP A 388 19.46 -10.35 -19.16
CA ASP A 388 19.87 -10.25 -17.75
C ASP A 388 18.98 -11.09 -16.81
N SER A 389 17.71 -11.21 -17.16
CA SER A 389 16.75 -11.98 -16.36
C SER A 389 16.92 -13.50 -16.57
N SER A 390 16.94 -13.94 -17.83
CA SER A 390 17.07 -15.36 -18.21
C SER A 390 17.17 -15.47 -19.72
N GLY A 391 18.08 -16.31 -20.22
CA GLY A 391 18.17 -16.64 -21.66
C GLY A 391 16.86 -17.19 -22.22
N PHE A 392 16.14 -18.02 -21.47
CA PHE A 392 14.79 -18.49 -21.84
C PHE A 392 13.78 -17.35 -21.98
N ALA A 393 13.76 -16.40 -21.04
CA ALA A 393 12.88 -15.24 -21.09
C ALA A 393 13.19 -14.35 -22.29
N PHE A 394 14.45 -14.23 -22.68
CA PHE A 394 14.89 -13.55 -23.88
C PHE A 394 14.36 -14.24 -25.14
N LEU A 395 14.64 -15.53 -25.31
CA LEU A 395 14.17 -16.30 -26.48
C LEU A 395 12.64 -16.26 -26.62
N LEU A 396 11.91 -16.42 -25.52
CA LEU A 396 10.46 -16.33 -25.52
C LEU A 396 9.97 -14.93 -25.92
N THR A 397 10.67 -13.88 -25.53
CA THR A 397 10.34 -12.50 -25.88
C THR A 397 10.58 -12.26 -27.37
N VAL A 398 11.72 -12.71 -27.91
CA VAL A 398 12.02 -12.63 -29.35
C VAL A 398 10.98 -13.41 -30.16
N TYR A 399 10.67 -14.64 -29.77
CA TYR A 399 9.66 -15.47 -30.43
C TYR A 399 8.28 -14.79 -30.48
N ARG A 400 7.82 -14.26 -29.34
CA ARG A 400 6.56 -13.51 -29.27
C ARG A 400 6.59 -12.24 -30.12
N HIS A 401 7.75 -11.62 -30.25
CA HIS A 401 7.92 -10.44 -31.09
C HIS A 401 7.81 -10.79 -32.57
N ILE A 402 8.44 -11.89 -33.00
CA ILE A 402 8.33 -12.41 -34.36
C ILE A 402 6.89 -12.76 -34.73
N LEU A 403 6.15 -13.44 -33.83
CA LEU A 403 4.75 -13.80 -34.07
C LEU A 403 3.79 -12.61 -34.18
N ARG A 404 4.18 -11.45 -33.62
CA ARG A 404 3.33 -10.25 -33.59
C ARG A 404 3.68 -9.20 -34.65
N ASN A 405 4.79 -9.37 -35.35
CA ASN A 405 5.18 -8.55 -36.48
C ASN A 405 4.78 -9.19 -37.80
#